data_7243f7b7a82951b7877773530c807cc8
#
_entry.id   7243f7b7a82951b7877773530c807cc8
#
_cell.length_a   1.000
_cell.length_b   1.000
_cell.length_c   1.000
_cell.angle_alpha   90.00
_cell.angle_beta   90.00
_cell.angle_gamma   90.00
#
_symmetry.space_group_name_H-M   'P 1'
#
loop_
_entity.id
_entity.type
_entity.pdbx_description
1 polymer ?
#
loop_
_entity_poly.entity_id
_entity_poly.type
_entity_poly.pdbx_seq_one_letter_code
_entity_poly.pdbx_strand_id
1 'polypeptide(L)'
;TVQAQNSSNSASDIDSIQSEVNQRMEEINRVTKQTDFNGIKVLDNRTATNSSYDFQVGSKDNEQISIAIGASSGWNLAAAGTGGVSGDTINTYKFTTTPALKTAQDAVKTATDDVPVKQKAYEDAFAANPVDTGNAALKTAWDDAKALVATNTGLYNTALKASTDAGEAVNGNARTVAAEGFDVLKGQVAADGTAAGTTPLADIDKALKAVDTQRSVLGASQNRFESTITNLNNTVNNLTSARSRIQDADYSTEVSNMSRAQILQQAGTSVLAQANQVPQTVLSLLR
;
A
#
# COMPACT_ATOMS: atom_id res chain seq x y z
N THR A 1 -11.97 10.98 5.67
CA THR A 1 -13.26 10.44 5.17
C THR A 1 -14.42 10.69 6.13
N VAL A 2 -14.32 10.40 7.45
CA VAL A 2 -15.41 10.69 8.43
C VAL A 2 -15.85 12.14 8.36
N GLN A 3 -14.91 13.09 8.35
CA GLN A 3 -15.21 14.51 8.21
C GLN A 3 -15.96 14.82 6.89
N ALA A 4 -15.62 14.16 5.80
CA ALA A 4 -16.27 14.35 4.51
C ALA A 4 -17.75 13.96 4.50
N GLN A 5 -18.19 13.06 5.39
CA GLN A 5 -19.59 12.64 5.50
C GLN A 5 -20.50 13.68 6.18
N ASN A 6 -19.95 14.77 6.68
CA ASN A 6 -20.73 15.83 7.28
C ASN A 6 -21.47 16.63 6.19
N SER A 7 -22.77 16.70 6.27
CA SER A 7 -23.63 17.39 5.29
C SER A 7 -23.44 18.92 5.27
N SER A 8 -22.73 19.49 6.25
CA SER A 8 -22.40 20.93 6.29
C SER A 8 -21.20 21.31 5.41
N ASN A 9 -20.46 20.34 4.89
CA ASN A 9 -19.30 20.61 4.03
C ASN A 9 -19.73 21.23 2.70
N SER A 10 -18.96 22.21 2.25
CA SER A 10 -19.04 22.71 0.87
C SER A 10 -18.25 21.80 -0.10
N ALA A 11 -18.43 22.01 -1.40
CA ALA A 11 -17.62 21.31 -2.40
C ALA A 11 -16.11 21.58 -2.21
N SER A 12 -15.73 22.81 -1.84
CA SER A 12 -14.34 23.17 -1.56
C SER A 12 -13.75 22.47 -0.33
N ASP A 13 -14.57 22.23 0.71
CA ASP A 13 -14.14 21.48 1.88
C ASP A 13 -13.88 20.02 1.50
N ILE A 14 -14.78 19.44 0.73
CA ILE A 14 -14.60 18.08 0.21
C ILE A 14 -13.38 17.98 -0.71
N ASP A 15 -13.14 18.96 -1.57
CA ASP A 15 -11.96 19.02 -2.43
C ASP A 15 -10.66 19.08 -1.62
N SER A 16 -10.65 19.83 -0.52
CA SER A 16 -9.50 19.90 0.39
C SER A 16 -9.24 18.55 1.07
N ILE A 17 -10.28 17.89 1.57
CA ILE A 17 -10.20 16.56 2.17
C ILE A 17 -9.76 15.52 1.13
N GLN A 18 -10.29 15.60 -0.11
CA GLN A 18 -9.92 14.69 -1.19
C GLN A 18 -8.44 14.84 -1.57
N SER A 19 -7.95 16.07 -1.64
CA SER A 19 -6.53 16.34 -1.91
C SER A 19 -5.61 15.71 -0.87
N GLU A 20 -5.96 15.80 0.41
CA GLU A 20 -5.20 15.14 1.47
C GLU A 20 -5.27 13.60 1.33
N VAL A 21 -6.45 13.06 1.06
CA VAL A 21 -6.62 11.61 0.87
C VAL A 21 -5.81 11.12 -0.34
N ASN A 22 -5.82 11.86 -1.46
CA ASN A 22 -5.00 11.51 -2.62
C ASN A 22 -3.51 11.40 -2.26
N GLN A 23 -2.98 12.36 -1.50
CA GLN A 23 -1.58 12.31 -1.03
C GLN A 23 -1.31 11.10 -0.14
N ARG A 24 -2.24 10.75 0.75
CA ARG A 24 -2.11 9.53 1.58
C ARG A 24 -2.14 8.26 0.75
N MET A 25 -3.00 8.22 -0.26
CA MET A 25 -3.08 7.08 -1.18
C MET A 25 -1.81 6.93 -2.02
N GLU A 26 -1.25 8.05 -2.50
CA GLU A 26 0.04 8.07 -3.19
C GLU A 26 1.16 7.51 -2.30
N GLU A 27 1.20 7.91 -1.03
CA GLU A 27 2.18 7.41 -0.08
C GLU A 27 2.03 5.90 0.18
N ILE A 28 0.80 5.39 0.33
CA ILE A 28 0.54 3.96 0.45
C ILE A 28 1.07 3.22 -0.79
N ASN A 29 0.80 3.74 -1.99
CA ASN A 29 1.31 3.17 -3.23
C ASN A 29 2.83 3.18 -3.29
N ARG A 30 3.45 4.29 -2.88
CA ARG A 30 4.90 4.41 -2.82
C ARG A 30 5.51 3.34 -1.90
N VAL A 31 4.99 3.20 -0.67
CA VAL A 31 5.43 2.18 0.29
C VAL A 31 5.26 0.78 -0.30
N THR A 32 4.10 0.48 -0.90
CA THR A 32 3.83 -0.82 -1.51
C THR A 32 4.84 -1.18 -2.59
N LYS A 33 5.18 -0.22 -3.46
CA LYS A 33 6.11 -0.44 -4.58
C LYS A 33 7.57 -0.47 -4.16
N GLN A 34 7.94 0.33 -3.18
CA GLN A 34 9.33 0.50 -2.78
C GLN A 34 9.78 -0.54 -1.76
N THR A 35 8.84 -1.11 -0.99
CA THR A 35 9.21 -2.13 0.00
C THR A 35 9.67 -3.40 -0.70
N ASP A 36 10.95 -3.72 -0.51
CA ASP A 36 11.52 -4.95 -1.01
C ASP A 36 12.36 -5.65 0.05
N PHE A 37 12.48 -6.95 -0.12
CA PHE A 37 13.39 -7.80 0.64
C PHE A 37 14.29 -8.56 -0.34
N ASN A 38 15.57 -8.25 -0.31
CA ASN A 38 16.58 -8.85 -1.21
C ASN A 38 16.18 -8.77 -2.70
N GLY A 39 15.64 -7.60 -3.12
CA GLY A 39 15.18 -7.34 -4.49
C GLY A 39 13.81 -7.90 -4.84
N ILE A 40 13.14 -8.59 -3.92
CA ILE A 40 11.79 -9.12 -4.10
C ILE A 40 10.79 -8.12 -3.52
N LYS A 41 9.82 -7.67 -4.34
CA LYS A 41 8.74 -6.76 -3.93
C LYS A 41 7.70 -7.52 -3.11
N VAL A 42 7.84 -7.49 -1.79
CA VAL A 42 7.03 -8.33 -0.89
C VAL A 42 5.60 -7.81 -0.69
N LEU A 43 5.36 -6.52 -0.89
CA LEU A 43 4.03 -5.93 -0.74
C LEU A 43 3.32 -5.67 -2.07
N ASP A 44 4.01 -5.74 -3.20
CA ASP A 44 3.45 -5.49 -4.53
C ASP A 44 2.88 -6.77 -5.16
N ASN A 45 2.06 -7.48 -4.40
CA ASN A 45 1.35 -8.66 -4.91
C ASN A 45 0.03 -8.26 -5.56
N ARG A 46 0.02 -8.13 -6.88
CA ARG A 46 -1.14 -7.75 -7.69
C ARG A 46 -1.98 -8.92 -8.17
N THR A 47 -1.61 -10.14 -7.81
CA THR A 47 -2.39 -11.33 -8.13
C THR A 47 -3.59 -11.44 -7.19
N ALA A 48 -4.63 -12.16 -7.61
CA ALA A 48 -5.79 -12.43 -6.77
C ALA A 48 -5.49 -13.44 -5.64
N THR A 49 -4.31 -14.07 -5.66
CA THR A 49 -3.90 -15.11 -4.72
C THR A 49 -2.77 -14.60 -3.83
N ASN A 50 -2.62 -15.19 -2.65
CA ASN A 50 -1.50 -14.90 -1.77
C ASN A 50 -0.19 -15.33 -2.41
N SER A 51 0.86 -14.52 -2.26
CA SER A 51 2.24 -14.93 -2.56
C SER A 51 2.79 -15.67 -1.35
N SER A 52 3.46 -16.79 -1.59
CA SER A 52 4.18 -17.55 -0.56
C SER A 52 5.68 -17.32 -0.71
N TYR A 53 6.33 -17.04 0.39
CA TYR A 53 7.78 -16.90 0.50
C TYR A 53 8.29 -17.97 1.43
N ASP A 54 9.11 -18.88 0.88
CA ASP A 54 9.61 -20.04 1.60
C ASP A 54 11.06 -19.81 2.04
N PHE A 55 11.30 -19.91 3.34
CA PHE A 55 12.61 -19.71 3.95
C PHE A 55 13.15 -21.03 4.46
N GLN A 56 14.28 -21.48 3.89
CA GLN A 56 14.97 -22.67 4.36
C GLN A 56 15.58 -22.42 5.75
N VAL A 57 15.17 -23.18 6.74
CA VAL A 57 15.59 -23.05 8.14
C VAL A 57 16.33 -24.27 8.68
N GLY A 58 16.31 -25.37 7.96
CA GLY A 58 16.99 -26.60 8.35
C GLY A 58 18.01 -27.06 7.33
N SER A 59 18.73 -28.16 7.66
CA SER A 59 19.79 -28.72 6.82
C SER A 59 19.29 -29.71 5.77
N LYS A 60 18.01 -30.07 5.80
CA LYS A 60 17.41 -31.05 4.87
C LYS A 60 16.42 -30.33 3.94
N ASP A 61 16.21 -30.93 2.80
CA ASP A 61 15.19 -30.48 1.84
C ASP A 61 13.81 -30.39 2.49
N ASN A 62 13.05 -29.33 2.19
CA ASN A 62 11.71 -29.05 2.70
C ASN A 62 11.63 -28.67 4.20
N GLU A 63 12.75 -28.44 4.89
CA GLU A 63 12.75 -27.83 6.22
C GLU A 63 12.59 -26.30 6.11
N GLN A 64 11.38 -25.86 5.73
CA GLN A 64 11.09 -24.47 5.37
C GLN A 64 10.01 -23.86 6.28
N ILE A 65 10.10 -22.54 6.45
CA ILE A 65 9.01 -21.72 7.00
C ILE A 65 8.45 -20.89 5.85
N SER A 66 7.17 -21.11 5.53
CA SER A 66 6.45 -20.35 4.51
C SER A 66 5.72 -19.18 5.12
N ILE A 67 5.87 -17.99 4.53
CA ILE A 67 5.12 -16.79 4.87
C ILE A 67 4.21 -16.46 3.70
N ALA A 68 2.90 -16.48 3.96
CA ALA A 68 1.91 -16.04 2.98
C ALA A 68 1.64 -14.54 3.14
N ILE A 69 1.80 -13.77 2.06
CA ILE A 69 1.44 -12.37 1.99
C ILE A 69 0.24 -12.22 1.06
N GLY A 70 -0.82 -11.61 1.58
CA GLY A 70 -2.07 -11.40 0.87
C GLY A 70 -1.91 -10.49 -0.36
N ALA A 71 -2.88 -10.57 -1.29
CA ALA A 71 -2.93 -9.70 -2.44
C ALA A 71 -3.06 -8.22 -1.99
N SER A 72 -2.33 -7.33 -2.63
CA SER A 72 -2.36 -5.89 -2.31
C SER A 72 -3.74 -5.26 -2.51
N SER A 73 -4.56 -5.79 -3.41
CA SER A 73 -5.94 -5.35 -3.64
C SER A 73 -6.86 -5.53 -2.43
N GLY A 74 -6.50 -6.36 -1.44
CA GLY A 74 -7.30 -6.57 -0.23
C GLY A 74 -7.16 -5.45 0.80
N TRP A 75 -6.06 -4.74 0.80
CA TRP A 75 -5.72 -3.73 1.82
C TRP A 75 -5.29 -2.38 1.24
N ASN A 76 -4.83 -2.33 0.02
CA ASN A 76 -4.48 -1.08 -0.66
C ASN A 76 -5.67 -0.58 -1.47
N LEU A 77 -6.40 0.39 -0.94
CA LEU A 77 -7.57 1.00 -1.58
C LEU A 77 -7.26 1.68 -2.92
N ALA A 78 -5.98 2.03 -3.13
CA ALA A 78 -5.52 2.63 -4.38
C ALA A 78 -5.00 1.61 -5.39
N ALA A 79 -4.98 0.32 -5.06
CA ALA A 79 -4.55 -0.70 -6.01
C ALA A 79 -5.55 -0.82 -7.15
N ALA A 80 -5.05 -0.91 -8.37
CA ALA A 80 -5.87 -1.24 -9.53
C ALA A 80 -6.56 -2.58 -9.28
N GLY A 81 -7.84 -2.69 -9.64
CA GLY A 81 -8.59 -3.93 -9.51
C GLY A 81 -7.96 -5.08 -10.29
N THR A 82 -8.42 -6.28 -10.02
CA THR A 82 -8.00 -7.53 -10.69
C THR A 82 -8.07 -7.37 -12.21
N GLY A 83 -6.92 -7.39 -12.86
CA GLY A 83 -6.82 -7.16 -14.31
C GLY A 83 -6.35 -5.77 -14.71
N GLY A 84 -6.13 -4.90 -13.74
CA GLY A 84 -5.47 -3.62 -14.00
C GLY A 84 -4.09 -3.86 -14.60
N VAL A 85 -3.81 -3.16 -15.70
CA VAL A 85 -2.50 -3.15 -16.32
C VAL A 85 -1.46 -2.92 -15.25
N SER A 86 -0.45 -3.71 -15.26
CA SER A 86 0.71 -3.61 -14.41
C SER A 86 1.22 -2.17 -14.40
N GLY A 87 0.85 -1.43 -13.52
CA GLY A 87 1.36 -0.13 -13.39
C GLY A 87 0.73 0.37 -12.21
N ASP A 88 0.86 0.79 -11.49
CA ASP A 88 0.93 1.94 -10.80
C ASP A 88 -0.27 2.65 -10.49
N THR A 89 -1.37 2.21 -10.85
CA THR A 89 -2.31 3.25 -10.96
C THR A 89 -3.32 3.26 -9.90
N ILE A 90 -3.14 4.19 -9.25
CA ILE A 90 -4.14 5.15 -8.82
C ILE A 90 -5.07 5.40 -10.01
N ASN A 91 -6.23 4.76 -9.99
CA ASN A 91 -7.30 5.11 -10.92
C ASN A 91 -7.73 6.53 -10.59
N THR A 92 -7.62 7.42 -11.54
CA THR A 92 -8.03 8.80 -11.37
C THR A 92 -9.50 8.93 -11.81
N TYR A 93 -10.39 9.05 -10.84
CA TYR A 93 -11.73 9.55 -11.10
C TYR A 93 -11.67 11.08 -11.14
N LYS A 94 -11.94 11.66 -12.31
CA LYS A 94 -11.88 13.12 -12.46
C LYS A 94 -13.25 13.72 -12.20
N PHE A 95 -13.38 14.46 -11.12
CA PHE A 95 -14.50 15.37 -10.94
C PHE A 95 -14.30 16.59 -11.83
N THR A 96 -14.44 16.41 -13.09
CA THR A 96 -14.71 17.56 -13.94
C THR A 96 -16.19 17.88 -13.75
N THR A 97 -16.53 19.17 -13.64
CA THR A 97 -17.91 19.60 -13.87
C THR A 97 -18.37 18.85 -15.09
N THR A 98 -19.32 17.91 -14.95
CA THR A 98 -19.79 17.19 -16.13
C THR A 98 -20.16 18.23 -17.18
N PRO A 99 -19.78 18.06 -18.42
CA PRO A 99 -20.17 19.02 -19.48
C PRO A 99 -21.67 19.31 -19.43
N ALA A 100 -22.49 18.33 -19.03
CA ALA A 100 -23.93 18.47 -18.87
C ALA A 100 -24.32 19.46 -17.75
N LEU A 101 -23.70 19.38 -16.58
CA LEU A 101 -23.98 20.28 -15.46
C LEU A 101 -23.56 21.72 -15.81
N LYS A 102 -22.37 21.90 -16.35
CA LYS A 102 -21.90 23.21 -16.76
C LYS A 102 -22.74 23.81 -17.87
N THR A 103 -23.09 23.03 -18.89
CA THR A 103 -23.92 23.45 -19.99
C THR A 103 -25.32 23.89 -19.49
N ALA A 104 -25.92 23.13 -18.58
CA ALA A 104 -27.20 23.49 -17.97
C ALA A 104 -27.10 24.77 -17.11
N GLN A 105 -26.03 24.96 -16.37
CA GLN A 105 -25.77 26.15 -15.58
C GLN A 105 -25.61 27.40 -16.46
N ASP A 106 -24.81 27.30 -17.52
CA ASP A 106 -24.61 28.37 -18.49
C ASP A 106 -25.92 28.72 -19.24
N ALA A 107 -26.74 27.71 -19.55
CA ALA A 107 -28.05 27.93 -20.18
C ALA A 107 -29.04 28.67 -19.27
N VAL A 108 -29.09 28.35 -17.97
CA VAL A 108 -29.91 29.10 -16.98
C VAL A 108 -29.42 30.54 -16.90
N LYS A 109 -28.11 30.74 -16.82
CA LYS A 109 -27.53 32.08 -16.74
C LYS A 109 -27.91 32.91 -17.98
N THR A 110 -27.68 32.37 -19.17
CA THR A 110 -27.99 33.05 -20.45
C THR A 110 -29.47 33.41 -20.53
N ALA A 111 -30.37 32.50 -20.20
CA ALA A 111 -31.81 32.75 -20.20
C ALA A 111 -32.20 33.82 -19.15
N THR A 112 -31.59 33.79 -17.98
CA THR A 112 -31.83 34.78 -16.92
C THR A 112 -31.36 36.18 -17.34
N ASP A 113 -30.21 36.30 -17.97
CA ASP A 113 -29.63 37.54 -18.44
C ASP A 113 -30.47 38.13 -19.63
N ASP A 114 -31.19 37.33 -20.39
CA ASP A 114 -32.04 37.78 -21.52
C ASP A 114 -33.39 38.36 -21.06
N VAL A 115 -33.94 37.94 -19.92
CA VAL A 115 -35.25 38.38 -19.42
C VAL A 115 -35.31 39.93 -19.27
N PRO A 116 -34.37 40.61 -18.59
CA PRO A 116 -34.43 42.06 -18.45
C PRO A 116 -34.25 42.79 -19.78
N VAL A 117 -33.49 42.18 -20.74
CA VAL A 117 -33.31 42.75 -22.07
C VAL A 117 -34.64 42.77 -22.84
N LYS A 118 -35.39 41.66 -22.84
CA LYS A 118 -36.69 41.54 -23.49
C LYS A 118 -37.74 42.37 -22.79
N GLN A 119 -37.71 42.40 -21.44
CA GLN A 119 -38.59 43.26 -20.66
C GLN A 119 -38.43 44.74 -21.03
N LYS A 120 -37.19 45.20 -21.04
CA LYS A 120 -36.90 46.61 -21.37
C LYS A 120 -37.33 46.93 -22.79
N ALA A 121 -37.09 46.09 -23.76
CA ALA A 121 -37.53 46.26 -25.14
C ALA A 121 -39.06 46.41 -25.27
N TYR A 122 -39.82 45.61 -24.51
CA TYR A 122 -41.30 45.76 -24.43
C TYR A 122 -41.73 47.07 -23.77
N GLU A 123 -41.13 47.39 -22.60
CA GLU A 123 -41.47 48.59 -21.84
C GLU A 123 -41.19 49.88 -22.61
N ASP A 124 -40.01 49.95 -23.29
CA ASP A 124 -39.62 51.11 -24.11
C ASP A 124 -40.58 51.29 -25.30
N ALA A 125 -40.92 50.18 -25.99
CA ALA A 125 -41.86 50.19 -27.12
C ALA A 125 -43.26 50.57 -26.69
N PHE A 126 -43.74 50.03 -25.56
CA PHE A 126 -45.05 50.34 -25.04
C PHE A 126 -45.17 51.79 -24.58
N ALA A 127 -44.11 52.33 -23.97
CA ALA A 127 -44.04 53.74 -23.57
C ALA A 127 -44.00 54.70 -24.75
N ALA A 128 -43.38 54.30 -25.86
CA ALA A 128 -43.33 55.07 -27.11
C ALA A 128 -44.69 55.09 -27.84
N ASN A 129 -45.38 53.96 -27.96
CA ASN A 129 -46.70 53.85 -28.60
C ASN A 129 -47.50 52.68 -28.01
N PRO A 130 -48.39 52.90 -27.03
CA PRO A 130 -49.18 51.84 -26.34
C PRO A 130 -50.11 51.06 -27.23
N VAL A 131 -50.53 51.61 -28.38
CA VAL A 131 -51.49 51.00 -29.30
C VAL A 131 -50.82 50.30 -30.50
N ASP A 132 -49.46 50.19 -30.50
CA ASP A 132 -48.71 49.54 -31.55
C ASP A 132 -48.94 48.02 -31.50
N THR A 133 -49.30 47.42 -32.63
CA THR A 133 -49.53 45.99 -32.76
C THR A 133 -48.27 45.19 -32.58
N GLY A 134 -47.05 45.81 -32.78
CA GLY A 134 -45.74 45.18 -32.51
C GLY A 134 -45.49 44.93 -31.04
N ASN A 135 -46.15 45.64 -30.09
CA ASN A 135 -46.00 45.43 -28.68
C ASN A 135 -46.40 44.04 -28.23
N ALA A 136 -47.40 43.42 -28.92
CA ALA A 136 -47.80 42.06 -28.61
C ALA A 136 -46.67 41.02 -28.87
N ALA A 137 -45.90 41.22 -29.96
CA ALA A 137 -44.77 40.35 -30.27
C ALA A 137 -43.62 40.49 -29.26
N LEU A 138 -43.32 41.73 -28.83
CA LEU A 138 -42.29 42.01 -27.81
C LEU A 138 -42.69 41.43 -26.44
N LYS A 139 -44.00 41.54 -26.07
CA LYS A 139 -44.53 40.92 -24.86
C LYS A 139 -44.40 39.39 -24.90
N THR A 140 -44.74 38.76 -26.03
CA THR A 140 -44.54 37.33 -26.22
C THR A 140 -43.08 36.95 -26.06
N ALA A 141 -42.14 37.67 -26.68
CA ALA A 141 -40.70 37.42 -26.55
C ALA A 141 -40.22 37.55 -25.11
N TRP A 142 -40.76 38.48 -24.31
CA TRP A 142 -40.45 38.56 -22.88
C TRP A 142 -41.07 37.38 -22.09
N ASP A 143 -42.30 36.98 -22.35
CA ASP A 143 -42.95 35.83 -21.70
C ASP A 143 -42.24 34.51 -22.06
N ASP A 144 -41.80 34.33 -23.32
CA ASP A 144 -40.99 33.20 -23.76
C ASP A 144 -39.61 33.15 -23.05
N ALA A 145 -38.97 34.31 -22.88
CA ALA A 145 -37.71 34.36 -22.12
C ALA A 145 -37.89 33.89 -20.66
N LYS A 146 -38.96 34.29 -19.99
CA LYS A 146 -39.28 33.78 -18.63
C LYS A 146 -39.58 32.26 -18.63
N ALA A 147 -40.29 31.75 -19.61
CA ALA A 147 -40.56 30.32 -19.77
C ALA A 147 -39.27 29.54 -20.02
N LEU A 148 -38.32 30.09 -20.78
CA LEU A 148 -37.03 29.47 -21.03
C LEU A 148 -36.19 29.37 -19.77
N VAL A 149 -36.20 30.38 -18.88
CA VAL A 149 -35.55 30.29 -17.54
C VAL A 149 -36.13 29.11 -16.76
N ALA A 150 -37.43 28.96 -16.71
CA ALA A 150 -38.09 27.84 -15.99
C ALA A 150 -37.69 26.48 -16.56
N THR A 151 -37.63 26.34 -17.89
CA THR A 151 -37.22 25.12 -18.59
C THR A 151 -35.77 24.78 -18.29
N ASN A 152 -34.86 25.76 -18.45
CA ASN A 152 -33.43 25.54 -18.21
C ASN A 152 -33.13 25.27 -16.74
N THR A 153 -33.88 25.86 -15.81
CA THR A 153 -33.79 25.55 -14.38
C THR A 153 -34.16 24.09 -14.10
N GLY A 154 -35.18 23.57 -14.78
CA GLY A 154 -35.54 22.14 -14.69
C GLY A 154 -34.42 21.20 -15.19
N LEU A 155 -33.81 21.53 -16.33
CA LEU A 155 -32.66 20.80 -16.86
C LEU A 155 -31.44 20.87 -15.95
N TYR A 156 -31.14 22.04 -15.40
CA TYR A 156 -30.09 22.24 -14.41
C TYR A 156 -30.31 21.37 -13.16
N ASN A 157 -31.52 21.35 -12.60
CA ASN A 157 -31.83 20.54 -11.42
C ASN A 157 -31.66 19.04 -11.70
N THR A 158 -32.01 18.59 -12.91
CA THR A 158 -31.80 17.22 -13.35
C THR A 158 -30.32 16.88 -13.46
N ALA A 159 -29.52 17.71 -14.11
CA ALA A 159 -28.09 17.56 -14.23
C ALA A 159 -27.39 17.62 -12.87
N LEU A 160 -27.81 18.53 -11.99
CA LEU A 160 -27.30 18.67 -10.64
C LEU A 160 -27.58 17.42 -9.79
N LYS A 161 -28.80 16.87 -9.90
CA LYS A 161 -29.11 15.63 -9.19
C LYS A 161 -28.22 14.48 -9.65
N ALA A 162 -28.04 14.31 -10.95
CA ALA A 162 -27.18 13.26 -11.50
C ALA A 162 -25.72 13.42 -11.01
N SER A 163 -25.17 14.63 -11.03
CA SER A 163 -23.82 14.93 -10.53
C SER A 163 -23.71 14.74 -9.02
N THR A 164 -24.74 15.04 -8.25
CA THR A 164 -24.78 14.80 -6.80
C THR A 164 -24.82 13.30 -6.50
N ASP A 165 -25.66 12.56 -7.22
CA ASP A 165 -25.76 11.11 -7.09
C ASP A 165 -24.44 10.42 -7.44
N ALA A 166 -23.69 10.95 -8.40
CA ALA A 166 -22.34 10.49 -8.75
C ALA A 166 -21.23 10.96 -7.78
N GLY A 167 -21.52 11.85 -6.83
CA GLY A 167 -20.54 12.45 -5.93
C GLY A 167 -19.68 13.55 -6.56
N GLU A 168 -20.03 14.02 -7.74
CA GLU A 168 -19.32 15.09 -8.47
C GLU A 168 -19.73 16.47 -8.03
N ALA A 169 -20.87 16.61 -7.36
CA ALA A 169 -21.37 17.87 -6.82
C ALA A 169 -21.77 17.72 -5.34
N VAL A 170 -21.57 18.77 -4.57
CA VAL A 170 -21.93 18.89 -3.15
C VAL A 170 -22.58 20.23 -2.92
N ASN A 171 -23.75 20.22 -2.29
CA ASN A 171 -24.51 21.44 -1.97
C ASN A 171 -24.68 22.40 -3.18
N GLY A 172 -24.95 21.84 -4.34
CA GLY A 172 -25.20 22.62 -5.57
C GLY A 172 -23.94 23.07 -6.31
N ASN A 173 -22.76 22.77 -5.81
CA ASN A 173 -21.49 23.16 -6.41
C ASN A 173 -20.71 21.92 -6.86
N ALA A 174 -20.10 21.99 -8.04
CA ALA A 174 -19.24 20.93 -8.54
C ALA A 174 -17.94 20.88 -7.74
N ARG A 175 -17.45 19.65 -7.53
CA ARG A 175 -16.10 19.40 -7.01
C ARG A 175 -15.09 19.59 -8.14
N THR A 176 -13.88 19.97 -7.80
CA THR A 176 -12.80 20.25 -8.76
C THR A 176 -11.61 19.32 -8.63
N VAL A 177 -11.46 18.68 -7.48
CA VAL A 177 -10.36 17.74 -7.21
C VAL A 177 -10.78 16.32 -7.55
N ALA A 178 -10.03 15.70 -8.46
CA ALA A 178 -10.24 14.30 -8.82
C ALA A 178 -9.89 13.37 -7.67
N ALA A 179 -10.67 12.31 -7.49
CA ALA A 179 -10.33 11.23 -6.58
C ALA A 179 -9.31 10.30 -7.24
N GLU A 180 -8.24 9.98 -6.54
CA GLU A 180 -7.19 9.09 -7.01
C GLU A 180 -7.24 7.76 -6.26
N GLY A 181 -7.89 6.78 -6.86
CA GLY A 181 -8.08 5.44 -6.31
C GLY A 181 -9.16 5.32 -5.24
N PHE A 182 -9.41 6.39 -4.47
CA PHE A 182 -10.40 6.39 -3.41
C PHE A 182 -11.09 7.75 -3.31
N ASP A 183 -12.40 7.75 -3.44
CA ASP A 183 -13.25 8.93 -3.25
C ASP A 183 -13.79 9.01 -1.83
N VAL A 184 -13.66 10.18 -1.20
CA VAL A 184 -14.04 10.37 0.20
C VAL A 184 -15.55 10.27 0.46
N LEU A 185 -16.39 10.41 -0.59
CA LEU A 185 -17.85 10.29 -0.51
C LEU A 185 -18.36 8.95 -1.02
N LYS A 186 -17.66 8.35 -1.99
CA LYS A 186 -18.14 7.17 -2.73
C LYS A 186 -17.30 5.91 -2.53
N GLY A 187 -16.12 6.02 -1.91
CA GLY A 187 -15.26 4.87 -1.65
C GLY A 187 -14.31 4.54 -2.80
N GLN A 188 -14.01 3.27 -2.97
CA GLN A 188 -13.04 2.81 -3.95
C GLN A 188 -13.44 3.18 -5.38
N VAL A 189 -12.49 3.71 -6.15
CA VAL A 189 -12.68 4.04 -7.57
C VAL A 189 -12.36 2.82 -8.42
N ALA A 190 -13.27 2.46 -9.32
CA ALA A 190 -13.10 1.35 -10.25
C ALA A 190 -12.15 1.70 -11.41
N ALA A 191 -11.71 0.67 -12.15
CA ALA A 191 -10.77 0.82 -13.26
C ALA A 191 -11.30 1.67 -14.43
N ASP A 192 -12.61 1.81 -14.55
CA ASP A 192 -13.29 2.66 -15.55
C ASP A 192 -13.41 4.13 -15.11
N GLY A 193 -12.87 4.47 -13.93
CA GLY A 193 -12.95 5.81 -13.35
C GLY A 193 -14.26 6.11 -12.64
N THR A 194 -15.15 5.13 -12.49
CA THR A 194 -16.38 5.30 -11.71
C THR A 194 -16.12 4.96 -10.22
N ALA A 195 -16.77 5.70 -9.33
CA ALA A 195 -16.73 5.35 -7.92
C ALA A 195 -17.63 4.14 -7.65
N ALA A 196 -17.04 3.04 -7.24
CA ALA A 196 -17.72 1.73 -7.18
C ALA A 196 -18.59 1.52 -5.95
N GLY A 197 -18.57 2.44 -4.98
CA GLY A 197 -19.21 2.23 -3.68
C GLY A 197 -20.06 3.37 -3.18
N THR A 198 -20.85 3.06 -2.18
CA THR A 198 -21.66 4.04 -1.41
C THR A 198 -21.23 4.08 0.06
N THR A 199 -20.19 3.35 0.43
CA THR A 199 -19.81 3.10 1.82
C THR A 199 -18.29 3.26 2.03
N PRO A 200 -17.75 4.49 1.85
CA PRO A 200 -16.30 4.73 1.95
C PRO A 200 -15.70 4.33 3.29
N LEU A 201 -16.44 4.43 4.38
CA LEU A 201 -15.98 4.01 5.70
C LEU A 201 -15.84 2.49 5.80
N ALA A 202 -16.80 1.75 5.25
CA ALA A 202 -16.74 0.28 5.23
C ALA A 202 -15.58 -0.24 4.36
N ASP A 203 -15.23 0.46 3.28
CA ASP A 203 -14.06 0.13 2.45
C ASP A 203 -12.76 0.29 3.25
N ILE A 204 -12.64 1.37 4.01
CA ILE A 204 -11.50 1.61 4.90
C ILE A 204 -11.44 0.54 6.01
N ASP A 205 -12.55 0.24 6.66
CA ASP A 205 -12.62 -0.78 7.71
C ASP A 205 -12.22 -2.17 7.18
N LYS A 206 -12.64 -2.50 5.96
CA LYS A 206 -12.26 -3.74 5.29
C LYS A 206 -10.74 -3.78 5.03
N ALA A 207 -10.17 -2.69 4.54
CA ALA A 207 -8.74 -2.60 4.30
C ALA A 207 -7.93 -2.70 5.60
N LEU A 208 -8.36 -2.00 6.66
CA LEU A 208 -7.72 -2.08 7.99
C LEU A 208 -7.74 -3.52 8.53
N LYS A 209 -8.89 -4.20 8.43
CA LYS A 209 -9.02 -5.59 8.85
C LYS A 209 -8.09 -6.52 8.06
N ALA A 210 -7.91 -6.28 6.76
CA ALA A 210 -6.97 -7.05 5.94
C ALA A 210 -5.52 -6.82 6.40
N VAL A 211 -5.14 -5.58 6.70
CA VAL A 211 -3.82 -5.24 7.26
C VAL A 211 -3.61 -5.90 8.62
N ASP A 212 -4.57 -5.87 9.52
CA ASP A 212 -4.47 -6.50 10.85
C ASP A 212 -4.33 -8.03 10.74
N THR A 213 -5.05 -8.64 9.82
CA THR A 213 -4.90 -10.07 9.51
C THR A 213 -3.48 -10.36 9.03
N GLN A 214 -2.94 -9.57 8.11
CA GLN A 214 -1.58 -9.74 7.61
C GLN A 214 -0.52 -9.53 8.69
N ARG A 215 -0.71 -8.53 9.55
CA ARG A 215 0.16 -8.31 10.71
C ARG A 215 0.16 -9.51 11.68
N SER A 216 -0.99 -10.12 11.90
CA SER A 216 -1.11 -11.32 12.74
C SER A 216 -0.34 -12.50 12.14
N VAL A 217 -0.45 -12.73 10.83
CA VAL A 217 0.31 -13.77 10.11
C VAL A 217 1.81 -13.53 10.21
N LEU A 218 2.26 -12.29 10.02
CA LEU A 218 3.67 -11.93 10.14
C LEU A 218 4.18 -12.09 11.57
N GLY A 219 3.40 -11.69 12.58
CA GLY A 219 3.74 -11.90 13.99
C GLY A 219 3.86 -13.38 14.36
N ALA A 220 2.94 -14.23 13.88
CA ALA A 220 3.05 -15.66 14.09
C ALA A 220 4.30 -16.25 13.40
N SER A 221 4.64 -15.76 12.21
CA SER A 221 5.85 -16.18 11.50
C SER A 221 7.12 -15.75 12.25
N GLN A 222 7.15 -14.55 12.80
CA GLN A 222 8.25 -14.06 13.62
C GLN A 222 8.48 -14.99 14.84
N ASN A 223 7.43 -15.32 15.59
CA ASN A 223 7.53 -16.24 16.72
C ASN A 223 8.06 -17.63 16.30
N ARG A 224 7.65 -18.13 15.12
CA ARG A 224 8.16 -19.40 14.57
C ARG A 224 9.65 -19.31 14.26
N PHE A 225 10.13 -18.21 13.67
CA PHE A 225 11.56 -18.00 13.43
C PHE A 225 12.36 -17.93 14.73
N GLU A 226 11.90 -17.20 15.73
CA GLU A 226 12.55 -17.11 17.04
C GLU A 226 12.68 -18.48 17.72
N SER A 227 11.61 -19.28 17.67
CA SER A 227 11.63 -20.66 18.17
C SER A 227 12.62 -21.55 17.40
N THR A 228 12.63 -21.41 16.07
CA THR A 228 13.54 -22.16 15.21
C THR A 228 15.00 -21.79 15.46
N ILE A 229 15.31 -20.48 15.57
CA ILE A 229 16.65 -20.00 15.90
C ILE A 229 17.13 -20.58 17.23
N THR A 230 16.26 -20.58 18.25
CA THR A 230 16.57 -21.16 19.55
C THR A 230 16.87 -22.66 19.46
N ASN A 231 16.06 -23.41 18.71
CA ASN A 231 16.29 -24.85 18.49
C ASN A 231 17.57 -25.13 17.72
N LEU A 232 17.86 -24.33 16.67
CA LEU A 232 19.09 -24.43 15.91
C LEU A 232 20.32 -24.14 16.76
N ASN A 233 20.28 -23.10 17.61
CA ASN A 233 21.36 -22.82 18.56
C ASN A 233 21.62 -23.99 19.52
N ASN A 234 20.57 -24.60 20.07
CA ASN A 234 20.71 -25.78 20.92
C ASN A 234 21.31 -26.96 20.14
N THR A 235 20.88 -27.14 18.90
CA THR A 235 21.43 -28.18 18.01
C THR A 235 22.90 -27.96 17.71
N VAL A 236 23.30 -26.71 17.40
CA VAL A 236 24.70 -26.34 17.16
C VAL A 236 25.55 -26.62 18.41
N ASN A 237 25.07 -26.23 19.59
CA ASN A 237 25.79 -26.49 20.85
C ASN A 237 25.97 -27.99 21.10
N ASN A 238 24.90 -28.79 20.88
CA ASN A 238 24.95 -30.23 21.03
C ASN A 238 25.90 -30.88 20.02
N LEU A 239 25.86 -30.45 18.76
CA LEU A 239 26.76 -30.94 17.71
C LEU A 239 28.20 -30.55 17.98
N THR A 240 28.45 -29.33 18.45
CA THR A 240 29.81 -28.87 18.85
C THR A 240 30.34 -29.73 20.00
N SER A 241 29.53 -29.99 21.02
CA SER A 241 29.90 -30.86 22.14
C SER A 241 30.16 -32.31 21.69
N ALA A 242 29.35 -32.85 20.77
CA ALA A 242 29.54 -34.19 20.19
C ALA A 242 30.81 -34.22 19.34
N ARG A 243 31.06 -33.20 18.55
CA ARG A 243 32.29 -33.09 17.74
C ARG A 243 33.54 -33.05 18.62
N SER A 244 33.50 -32.25 19.71
CA SER A 244 34.58 -32.15 20.69
C SER A 244 34.91 -33.55 21.28
N ARG A 245 33.87 -34.33 21.65
CA ARG A 245 34.09 -35.71 22.18
C ARG A 245 34.70 -36.65 21.18
N ILE A 246 34.55 -36.46 19.89
CA ILE A 246 35.09 -37.30 18.85
C ILE A 246 36.49 -36.85 18.41
N GLN A 247 36.68 -35.53 18.32
CA GLN A 247 37.84 -34.94 17.67
C GLN A 247 38.90 -34.46 18.69
N ASP A 248 38.48 -34.05 19.88
CA ASP A 248 39.43 -33.52 20.87
C ASP A 248 40.12 -34.69 21.58
N ALA A 249 41.44 -34.59 21.69
CA ALA A 249 42.24 -35.51 22.47
C ALA A 249 41.96 -35.32 23.97
N ASP A 250 41.92 -36.40 24.72
CA ASP A 250 41.90 -36.32 26.17
C ASP A 250 43.22 -35.73 26.66
N TYR A 251 43.16 -34.49 27.10
CA TYR A 251 44.34 -33.73 27.56
C TYR A 251 45.15 -34.48 28.60
N SER A 252 44.51 -35.17 29.57
CA SER A 252 45.17 -35.94 30.61
C SER A 252 45.95 -37.12 30.02
N THR A 253 45.33 -37.84 29.10
CA THR A 253 45.97 -38.95 28.40
C THR A 253 47.17 -38.46 27.55
N GLU A 254 47.04 -37.35 26.85
CA GLU A 254 48.06 -36.81 25.99
C GLU A 254 49.25 -36.27 26.81
N VAL A 255 49.00 -35.56 27.91
CA VAL A 255 50.06 -35.09 28.87
C VAL A 255 50.78 -36.29 29.48
N SER A 256 50.07 -37.38 29.84
CA SER A 256 50.68 -38.59 30.35
C SER A 256 51.57 -39.27 29.28
N ASN A 257 51.13 -39.33 28.06
CA ASN A 257 51.93 -39.85 26.93
C ASN A 257 53.15 -39.01 26.66
N MET A 258 53.00 -37.68 26.66
CA MET A 258 54.10 -36.74 26.48
C MET A 258 55.14 -36.86 27.63
N SER A 259 54.67 -36.95 28.88
CA SER A 259 55.56 -37.15 30.05
C SER A 259 56.28 -38.50 29.95
N ARG A 260 55.58 -39.56 29.57
CA ARG A 260 56.22 -40.90 29.36
C ARG A 260 57.25 -40.83 28.25
N ALA A 261 56.95 -40.14 27.12
CA ALA A 261 57.91 -40.00 26.02
C ALA A 261 59.16 -39.24 26.45
N GLN A 262 58.99 -38.15 27.27
CA GLN A 262 60.13 -37.38 27.78
C GLN A 262 60.97 -38.22 28.78
N ILE A 263 60.32 -39.00 29.65
CA ILE A 263 61.06 -39.89 30.60
C ILE A 263 61.83 -40.93 29.80
N LEU A 264 61.21 -41.57 28.79
CA LEU A 264 61.88 -42.57 27.97
C LEU A 264 63.04 -41.95 27.18
N GLN A 265 62.91 -40.73 26.70
CA GLN A 265 63.97 -40.02 26.00
C GLN A 265 65.17 -39.75 26.97
N GLN A 266 64.89 -39.28 28.19
CA GLN A 266 65.93 -39.02 29.18
C GLN A 266 66.57 -40.34 29.63
N ALA A 267 65.80 -41.36 29.91
CA ALA A 267 66.31 -42.66 30.29
C ALA A 267 67.16 -43.27 29.20
N GLY A 268 66.66 -43.20 27.92
CA GLY A 268 67.39 -43.70 26.75
C GLY A 268 68.74 -43.02 26.58
N THR A 269 68.80 -41.67 26.71
CA THR A 269 70.09 -40.94 26.64
C THR A 269 71.03 -41.31 27.77
N SER A 270 70.52 -41.48 28.99
CA SER A 270 71.30 -41.89 30.13
C SER A 270 71.85 -43.31 29.99
N VAL A 271 71.00 -44.26 29.54
CA VAL A 271 71.43 -45.64 29.27
C VAL A 271 72.44 -45.72 28.16
N LEU A 272 72.27 -44.94 27.09
CA LEU A 272 73.24 -44.85 25.98
C LEU A 272 74.57 -44.31 26.45
N ALA A 273 74.53 -43.24 27.30
CA ALA A 273 75.74 -42.71 27.89
C ALA A 273 76.52 -43.74 28.79
N GLN A 274 75.76 -44.51 29.56
CA GLN A 274 76.27 -45.57 30.40
C GLN A 274 76.74 -46.78 29.57
N ALA A 275 76.06 -47.17 28.54
CA ALA A 275 76.50 -48.24 27.61
C ALA A 275 77.81 -47.89 26.89
N ASN A 276 78.01 -46.58 26.53
CA ASN A 276 79.21 -46.12 25.93
C ASN A 276 80.42 -46.05 26.90
N GLN A 277 80.18 -46.02 28.20
CA GLN A 277 81.22 -46.09 29.23
C GLN A 277 81.72 -47.52 29.50
N VAL A 278 80.88 -48.55 29.32
CA VAL A 278 81.24 -49.95 29.56
C VAL A 278 82.49 -50.39 28.74
N PRO A 279 82.60 -50.09 27.44
CA PRO A 279 83.82 -50.45 26.67
C PRO A 279 85.08 -49.77 27.18
N GLN A 280 84.98 -48.54 27.72
CA GLN A 280 86.10 -47.81 28.26
C GLN A 280 86.58 -48.44 29.57
N THR A 281 85.66 -48.87 30.43
CA THR A 281 86.05 -49.56 31.66
C THR A 281 86.61 -50.94 31.38
N VAL A 282 86.14 -51.68 30.38
CA VAL A 282 86.68 -52.94 29.94
C VAL A 282 88.14 -52.73 29.38
N LEU A 283 88.37 -51.61 28.64
CA LEU A 283 89.66 -51.31 28.06
C LEU A 283 90.66 -50.92 29.15
N SER A 284 90.16 -50.28 30.27
CA SER A 284 91.04 -49.95 31.40
C SER A 284 91.46 -51.14 32.29
N LEU A 285 90.63 -52.27 32.22
CA LEU A 285 90.94 -53.46 32.98
C LEU A 285 91.86 -54.47 32.17
N LEU A 286 92.04 -54.21 30.88
CA LEU A 286 92.92 -54.94 29.98
C LEU A 286 94.28 -54.32 29.80
N ARG A 287 94.60 -53.29 30.50
CA ARG A 287 95.83 -52.57 30.59
C ARG A 287 96.51 -52.88 31.92
#